data_2c6e7f0fc465200b83ebba12a1e8e833
#
_entry.id   2c6e7f0fc465200b83ebba12a1e8e833
#
_cell.length_a   1.000
_cell.length_b   1.000
_cell.length_c   1.000
_cell.angle_alpha   90.00
_cell.angle_beta   90.00
_cell.angle_gamma   90.00
#
_symmetry.space_group_name_H-M   'P 1'
#
loop_
_entity.id
_entity.type
_entity.pdbx_description
1 polymer ?
#
loop_
_entity_poly.entity_id
_entity_poly.type
_entity_poly.pdbx_seq_one_letter_code
_entity_poly.pdbx_strand_id
1 'polypeptide(L)'
;TIGAGFTATNGTLYGMSAEIADFRDSAMGNVQNIYITGFDDAGDWEIDETGSAYNYENGLLNFADIEINMTNYSADKTLAEVFMDKSGAISAWDPTTFATVVTAPTVGADESKLAWTYAAMKGAF
;
A
#
# COMPACT_ATOMS: atom_id res chain seq x y z
N THR A 1 18.05 19.23 9.54
CA THR A 1 16.86 18.74 10.26
C THR A 1 16.14 17.75 9.36
N ILE A 2 16.09 16.51 9.75
CA ILE A 2 15.26 15.52 9.06
C ILE A 2 13.81 15.90 9.36
N GLY A 3 13.02 16.22 8.34
CA GLY A 3 11.61 16.52 8.52
C GLY A 3 10.85 15.35 9.15
N ALA A 4 9.78 15.64 9.86
CA ALA A 4 8.88 14.58 10.32
C ALA A 4 8.26 13.90 9.11
N GLY A 5 8.37 12.58 9.03
CA GLY A 5 7.74 11.79 7.99
C GLY A 5 6.22 11.78 8.13
N PHE A 6 5.53 11.29 7.11
CA PHE A 6 4.09 11.10 7.16
C PHE A 6 3.71 9.84 7.97
N THR A 7 2.45 9.76 8.38
CA THR A 7 1.86 8.54 8.96
C THR A 7 0.53 8.27 8.27
N ALA A 8 0.40 7.07 7.68
CA ALA A 8 -0.84 6.56 7.15
C ALA A 8 -1.15 5.24 7.84
N THR A 9 -2.25 5.18 8.59
CA THR A 9 -2.59 4.00 9.38
C THR A 9 -4.09 3.77 9.45
N ASN A 10 -4.47 2.50 9.60
CA ASN A 10 -5.87 2.08 9.75
C ASN A 10 -6.76 2.56 8.58
N GLY A 11 -6.24 2.44 7.36
CA GLY A 11 -6.90 2.90 6.15
C GLY A 11 -7.38 1.76 5.26
N THR A 12 -8.42 2.02 4.48
CA THR A 12 -8.84 1.14 3.40
C THR A 12 -8.77 1.90 2.09
N LEU A 13 -8.05 1.35 1.11
CA LEU A 13 -7.93 1.90 -0.23
C LEU A 13 -8.85 1.12 -1.17
N TYR A 14 -9.88 1.79 -1.65
CA TYR A 14 -10.76 1.27 -2.71
C TYR A 14 -10.31 1.85 -4.04
N GLY A 15 -9.90 0.99 -4.94
CA GLY A 15 -9.35 1.40 -6.22
C GLY A 15 -10.12 0.86 -7.41
N MET A 16 -9.59 1.23 -8.55
CA MET A 16 -9.99 0.77 -9.87
C MET A 16 -8.72 0.54 -10.70
N SER A 17 -8.76 0.72 -11.98
CA SER A 17 -7.61 0.64 -12.88
C SER A 17 -6.69 1.87 -12.71
N ALA A 18 -5.87 1.90 -11.68
CA ALA A 18 -4.96 3.00 -11.34
C ALA A 18 -3.86 2.53 -10.37
N GLU A 19 -2.83 3.34 -10.22
CA GLU A 19 -1.78 3.10 -9.20
C GLU A 19 -2.36 3.09 -7.78
N ILE A 20 -1.81 2.23 -6.93
CA ILE A 20 -2.16 2.16 -5.51
C ILE A 20 -1.39 3.24 -4.74
N ALA A 21 -0.08 3.25 -4.87
CA ALA A 21 0.80 4.19 -4.19
C ALA A 21 2.15 4.30 -4.89
N ASP A 22 2.71 5.50 -4.87
CA ASP A 22 4.00 5.80 -5.46
C ASP A 22 4.84 6.61 -4.45
N PHE A 23 5.98 6.05 -4.05
CA PHE A 23 6.89 6.64 -3.07
C PHE A 23 8.11 7.20 -3.78
N ARG A 24 8.13 8.53 -3.91
CA ARG A 24 9.21 9.30 -4.57
C ARG A 24 9.58 10.53 -3.75
N ASP A 25 10.50 11.34 -4.26
CA ASP A 25 10.98 12.57 -3.65
C ASP A 25 11.52 12.36 -2.22
N SER A 26 12.27 11.26 -2.03
CA SER A 26 12.82 10.87 -0.72
C SER A 26 11.75 10.70 0.36
N ALA A 27 10.65 10.05 0.02
CA ALA A 27 9.55 9.80 0.95
C ALA A 27 10.03 9.16 2.25
N MET A 28 9.52 9.67 3.38
CA MET A 28 9.76 9.14 4.72
C MET A 28 8.43 9.01 5.46
N GLY A 29 8.30 7.97 6.25
CA GLY A 29 7.11 7.80 7.09
C GLY A 29 6.76 6.35 7.35
N ASN A 30 5.55 6.17 7.85
CA ASN A 30 5.02 4.85 8.20
C ASN A 30 3.66 4.64 7.55
N VAL A 31 3.51 3.48 6.91
CA VAL A 31 2.24 3.00 6.36
C VAL A 31 1.94 1.67 7.03
N GLN A 32 0.84 1.58 7.75
CA GLN A 32 0.52 0.43 8.58
C GLN A 32 -0.99 0.18 8.69
N ASN A 33 -1.38 -1.08 8.80
CA ASN A 33 -2.79 -1.49 8.92
C ASN A 33 -3.64 -0.96 7.76
N ILE A 34 -3.22 -1.24 6.54
CA ILE A 34 -3.91 -0.82 5.31
C ILE A 34 -4.51 -2.03 4.62
N TYR A 35 -5.79 -1.93 4.30
CA TYR A 35 -6.47 -2.87 3.40
C TYR A 35 -6.64 -2.25 2.01
N ILE A 36 -6.26 -3.00 0.99
CA ILE A 36 -6.28 -2.59 -0.42
C ILE A 36 -7.23 -3.51 -1.18
N THR A 37 -8.20 -2.95 -1.89
CA THR A 37 -9.17 -3.74 -2.65
C THR A 37 -9.68 -3.00 -3.89
N GLY A 38 -10.19 -3.75 -4.86
CA GLY A 38 -10.82 -3.20 -6.07
C GLY A 38 -9.86 -2.89 -7.21
N PHE A 39 -8.55 -2.87 -6.97
CA PHE A 39 -7.54 -2.65 -8.02
C PHE A 39 -7.41 -3.86 -8.93
N ASP A 40 -6.91 -3.63 -10.15
CA ASP A 40 -6.63 -4.62 -11.18
C ASP A 40 -5.14 -4.59 -11.59
N ASP A 41 -4.80 -5.20 -12.71
CA ASP A 41 -3.41 -5.33 -13.17
C ASP A 41 -2.66 -4.01 -13.37
N ALA A 42 -3.35 -2.89 -13.44
CA ALA A 42 -2.76 -1.55 -13.46
C ALA A 42 -2.44 -1.01 -12.07
N GLY A 43 -2.93 -1.67 -11.01
CA GLY A 43 -2.72 -1.24 -9.63
C GLY A 43 -1.41 -1.76 -9.07
N ASP A 44 -0.45 -0.85 -8.87
CA ASP A 44 0.84 -1.16 -8.26
C ASP A 44 1.16 -0.21 -7.09
N TRP A 45 2.01 -0.72 -6.22
CA TRP A 45 2.60 -0.02 -5.10
C TRP A 45 4.10 0.01 -5.31
N GLU A 46 4.69 1.18 -5.43
CA GLU A 46 6.06 1.24 -5.86
C GLU A 46 6.92 2.24 -5.09
N ILE A 47 8.19 1.88 -4.93
CA ILE A 47 9.26 2.81 -4.58
C ILE A 47 9.98 3.15 -5.89
N ASP A 48 9.83 4.40 -6.36
CA ASP A 48 10.19 4.78 -7.74
C ASP A 48 11.54 5.50 -7.86
N GLU A 49 12.18 5.87 -6.74
CA GLU A 49 13.48 6.56 -6.82
C GLU A 49 14.41 6.22 -5.65
N THR A 50 15.70 6.50 -5.85
CA THR A 50 16.76 6.07 -4.95
C THR A 50 16.73 6.70 -3.56
N GLY A 51 16.20 7.91 -3.39
CA GLY A 51 16.10 8.55 -2.08
C GLY A 51 15.06 7.88 -1.19
N SER A 52 13.90 7.52 -1.74
CA SER A 52 12.87 6.74 -1.03
C SER A 52 13.35 5.31 -0.74
N ALA A 53 14.09 4.69 -1.69
CA ALA A 53 14.71 3.39 -1.48
C ALA A 53 15.74 3.42 -0.34
N TYR A 54 16.59 4.44 -0.30
CA TYR A 54 17.52 4.67 0.81
C TYR A 54 16.78 4.79 2.15
N ASN A 55 15.70 5.56 2.17
CA ASN A 55 14.90 5.74 3.37
C ASN A 55 14.23 4.42 3.82
N TYR A 56 13.77 3.60 2.87
CA TYR A 56 13.24 2.27 3.18
C TYR A 56 14.31 1.36 3.79
N GLU A 57 15.50 1.27 3.21
CA GLU A 57 16.59 0.43 3.73
C GLU A 57 17.10 0.89 5.10
N ASN A 58 17.00 2.19 5.40
CA ASN A 58 17.46 2.77 6.66
C ASN A 58 16.35 2.93 7.73
N GLY A 59 15.17 2.35 7.51
CA GLY A 59 14.08 2.36 8.47
C GLY A 59 13.37 3.72 8.63
N LEU A 60 13.52 4.61 7.66
CA LEU A 60 12.86 5.93 7.63
C LEU A 60 11.57 5.91 6.82
N LEU A 61 11.40 4.93 5.94
CA LEU A 61 10.15 4.61 5.24
C LEU A 61 9.79 3.16 5.58
N ASN A 62 8.65 2.95 6.23
CA ASN A 62 8.27 1.65 6.76
C ASN A 62 6.89 1.24 6.30
N PHE A 63 6.75 -0.02 5.92
CA PHE A 63 5.47 -0.66 5.58
C PHE A 63 5.24 -1.84 6.52
N ALA A 64 4.04 -1.97 7.08
CA ALA A 64 3.68 -3.08 7.95
C ALA A 64 2.18 -3.37 7.86
N ASP A 65 1.83 -4.64 8.00
CA ASP A 65 0.44 -5.09 8.07
C ASP A 65 -0.41 -4.54 6.91
N ILE A 66 0.07 -4.72 5.69
CA ILE A 66 -0.64 -4.39 4.45
C ILE A 66 -1.36 -5.65 3.96
N GLU A 67 -2.66 -5.57 3.76
CA GLU A 67 -3.45 -6.64 3.16
C GLU A 67 -4.00 -6.18 1.81
N ILE A 68 -3.95 -7.05 0.82
CA ILE A 68 -4.49 -6.78 -0.52
C ILE A 68 -5.43 -7.88 -0.99
N ASN A 69 -6.59 -7.49 -1.48
CA ASN A 69 -7.48 -8.37 -2.21
C ASN A 69 -7.14 -8.30 -3.71
N MET A 70 -6.63 -9.39 -4.25
CA MET A 70 -6.20 -9.51 -5.64
C MET A 70 -7.24 -10.14 -6.57
N THR A 71 -8.51 -10.18 -6.18
CA THR A 71 -9.57 -10.85 -6.95
C THR A 71 -9.70 -10.30 -8.37
N ASN A 72 -9.44 -9.00 -8.58
CA ASN A 72 -9.55 -8.36 -9.89
C ASN A 72 -8.24 -8.38 -10.70
N TYR A 73 -7.17 -8.88 -10.13
CA TYR A 73 -5.92 -9.08 -10.86
C TYR A 73 -5.98 -10.35 -11.72
N SER A 74 -5.16 -10.42 -12.76
CA SER A 74 -4.95 -11.65 -13.52
C SER A 74 -4.52 -12.79 -12.60
N ALA A 75 -4.95 -14.00 -12.88
CA ALA A 75 -4.77 -15.16 -11.99
C ALA A 75 -3.29 -15.54 -11.74
N ASP A 76 -2.40 -15.14 -12.63
CA ASP A 76 -0.96 -15.37 -12.55
C ASP A 76 -0.18 -14.18 -11.96
N LYS A 77 -0.85 -13.05 -11.66
CA LYS A 77 -0.22 -11.87 -11.05
C LYS A 77 0.25 -12.18 -9.63
N THR A 78 1.51 -11.93 -9.38
CA THR A 78 2.14 -12.18 -8.08
C THR A 78 2.18 -10.94 -7.20
N LEU A 79 2.35 -11.14 -5.89
CA LEU A 79 2.51 -10.03 -4.94
C LEU A 79 3.73 -9.16 -5.29
N ALA A 80 4.82 -9.76 -5.76
CA ALA A 80 6.04 -9.05 -6.15
C ALA A 80 5.87 -8.20 -7.43
N GLU A 81 4.88 -8.51 -8.26
CA GLU A 81 4.52 -7.71 -9.44
C GLU A 81 3.55 -6.57 -9.12
N VAL A 82 3.01 -6.56 -7.91
CA VAL A 82 2.17 -5.46 -7.42
C VAL A 82 2.98 -4.52 -6.52
N PHE A 83 3.77 -5.06 -5.60
CA PHE A 83 4.61 -4.29 -4.68
C PHE A 83 6.05 -4.31 -5.18
N MET A 84 6.51 -3.20 -5.74
CA MET A 84 7.75 -3.16 -6.51
C MET A 84 8.77 -2.16 -5.99
N ASP A 85 10.05 -2.55 -6.05
CA ASP A 85 11.17 -1.60 -6.05
C ASP A 85 11.52 -1.26 -7.51
N LYS A 86 10.96 -0.19 -8.04
CA LYS A 86 11.30 0.33 -9.38
C LYS A 86 12.61 1.12 -9.39
N SER A 87 13.09 1.54 -8.22
CA SER A 87 14.39 2.21 -8.12
C SER A 87 15.56 1.27 -8.43
N GLY A 88 15.39 -0.04 -8.18
CA GLY A 88 16.44 -1.04 -8.29
C GLY A 88 17.56 -0.88 -7.26
N ALA A 89 17.35 -0.06 -6.22
CA ALA A 89 18.37 0.27 -5.23
C ALA A 89 18.22 -0.47 -3.91
N ILE A 90 17.11 -1.20 -3.69
CA ILE A 90 16.88 -1.98 -2.47
C ILE A 90 17.52 -3.36 -2.63
N SER A 91 18.47 -3.68 -1.76
CA SER A 91 19.29 -4.89 -1.88
C SER A 91 18.54 -6.20 -1.61
N ALA A 92 17.53 -6.16 -0.77
CA ALA A 92 16.76 -7.34 -0.33
C ALA A 92 15.26 -7.04 -0.34
N TRP A 93 14.74 -6.63 -1.50
CA TRP A 93 13.30 -6.36 -1.64
C TRP A 93 12.49 -7.64 -1.55
N ASP A 94 11.61 -7.71 -0.56
CA ASP A 94 10.67 -8.82 -0.36
C ASP A 94 9.35 -8.28 0.20
N PRO A 95 8.33 -8.07 -0.64
CA PRO A 95 7.04 -7.55 -0.20
C PRO A 95 6.28 -8.49 0.74
N THR A 96 6.61 -9.77 0.80
CA THR A 96 5.96 -10.70 1.74
C THR A 96 6.26 -10.38 3.20
N THR A 97 7.29 -9.58 3.46
CA THR A 97 7.64 -9.13 4.80
C THR A 97 6.64 -8.15 5.39
N PHE A 98 5.87 -7.46 4.56
CA PHE A 98 4.88 -6.46 5.00
C PHE A 98 3.50 -6.60 4.36
N ALA A 99 3.34 -7.37 3.28
CA ALA A 99 2.09 -7.49 2.54
C ALA A 99 1.61 -8.94 2.46
N THR A 100 0.29 -9.12 2.52
CA THR A 100 -0.38 -10.44 2.45
C THR A 100 -1.59 -10.35 1.54
N VAL A 101 -1.77 -11.37 0.69
CA VAL A 101 -2.97 -11.51 -0.12
C VAL A 101 -4.10 -12.09 0.74
N VAL A 102 -5.26 -11.44 0.75
CA VAL A 102 -6.44 -11.86 1.53
C VAL A 102 -7.71 -11.82 0.67
N THR A 103 -8.70 -12.57 1.07
CA THR A 103 -10.06 -12.50 0.51
C THR A 103 -11.01 -11.69 1.38
N ALA A 104 -10.67 -11.53 2.67
CA ALA A 104 -11.39 -10.71 3.62
C ALA A 104 -10.39 -10.01 4.55
N PRO A 105 -10.58 -8.71 4.85
CA PRO A 105 -9.62 -7.95 5.63
C PRO A 105 -9.64 -8.31 7.11
N THR A 106 -8.44 -8.25 7.73
CA THR A 106 -8.28 -8.21 9.19
C THR A 106 -7.67 -6.89 9.66
N VAL A 107 -7.22 -6.06 8.73
CA VAL A 107 -6.70 -4.70 8.95
C VAL A 107 -7.50 -3.71 8.10
N GLY A 108 -7.22 -2.42 8.24
CA GLY A 108 -7.86 -1.36 7.47
C GLY A 108 -8.70 -0.42 8.32
N ALA A 109 -9.55 0.36 7.68
CA ALA A 109 -10.44 1.29 8.35
C ALA A 109 -11.55 0.56 9.12
N ASP A 110 -11.90 1.08 10.29
CA ASP A 110 -13.12 0.68 11.00
C ASP A 110 -14.33 1.34 10.31
N GLU A 111 -14.88 0.63 9.33
CA GLU A 111 -15.97 1.13 8.49
C GLU A 111 -17.24 1.42 9.30
N SER A 112 -17.43 0.78 10.46
CA SER A 112 -18.55 1.04 11.34
C SER A 112 -18.59 2.48 11.84
N LYS A 113 -17.42 3.11 11.97
CA LYS A 113 -17.27 4.51 12.35
C LYS A 113 -17.48 5.49 11.19
N LEU A 114 -17.53 4.98 9.97
CA LEU A 114 -17.68 5.78 8.76
C LEU A 114 -19.11 5.74 8.18
N ALA A 115 -20.03 5.04 8.83
CA ALA A 115 -21.41 4.82 8.35
C ALA A 115 -22.19 6.13 8.07
N TRP A 116 -21.81 7.23 8.72
CA TRP A 116 -22.41 8.55 8.52
C TRP A 116 -21.81 9.34 7.34
N THR A 117 -20.76 8.82 6.72
CA THR A 117 -20.07 9.52 5.63
C THR A 117 -20.85 9.45 4.32
N TYR A 118 -20.63 10.43 3.45
CA TYR A 118 -21.20 10.41 2.11
C TYR A 118 -20.77 9.17 1.31
N ALA A 119 -19.55 8.71 1.48
CA ALA A 119 -19.03 7.50 0.83
C ALA A 119 -19.83 6.26 1.22
N ALA A 120 -20.10 6.08 2.52
CA ALA A 120 -20.94 4.97 3.02
C ALA A 120 -22.37 5.06 2.45
N MET A 121 -22.97 6.26 2.42
CA MET A 121 -24.32 6.46 1.84
C MET A 121 -24.38 6.14 0.35
N LYS A 122 -23.25 6.22 -0.36
CA LYS A 122 -23.11 5.83 -1.77
C LYS A 122 -22.70 4.38 -1.98
N GLY A 123 -22.62 3.58 -0.91
CA GLY A 123 -22.31 2.17 -0.99
C GLY A 123 -20.84 1.86 -1.31
N ALA A 124 -19.91 2.73 -0.91
CA ALA A 124 -18.47 2.50 -1.12
C ALA A 124 -17.94 1.37 -0.21
N PHE A 125 -18.66 1.05 0.85
CA PHE A 125 -18.37 -0.05 1.77
C PHE A 125 -19.60 -0.41 2.62
#